data_a67d80769e918710f64e923a4dd0f3aa
#
_entry.id   a67d80769e918710f64e923a4dd0f3aa
#
_cell.length_a   1.000
_cell.length_b   1.000
_cell.length_c   1.000
_cell.angle_alpha   90.00
_cell.angle_beta   90.00
_cell.angle_gamma   90.00
#
_symmetry.space_group_name_H-M   'P 1'
#
loop_
_entity.id
_entity.type
_entity.pdbx_description
1 polymer ?
#
loop_
_entity_poly.entity_id
_entity_poly.type
_entity_poly.pdbx_seq_one_letter_code
_entity_poly.pdbx_strand_id
1 'polypeptide(L)'
;MKIIFLFLLALTSSCFAEESIDQRLKDHIHYQPTGQNLVGLITIEGSNGISQATWLYVKRALDYYKEKKPIFIILKLNTPGGEVFSAQQISDALKEMDTQLGIPIVAFINNWAVSAGAMLAYSCRFIAITSDASMGAAEPLTIEGGKTEVASEKVNSVMRADFANRAAFFGRNPLIAEAMVDKDIILVQRDGKIVKLDNMDQVREKEPNPDLLINAKGKLLTFNSEQLMQFGVADILLIPHKLEPISSQEEDKGKWPASKMLLFTHPFFQSIPNAEIDEYQMDWKTRFFTWLAHPVISSLLFLGMLLGFYIEFTTPGFGLAGTVAVTCLFLIILSSFALQIANWLEIILLVTGMAIILVELFLLPTFGLLGFIGIVFFLVGLFGMMLPGASSVSFELDTQTFNAAGEIFLQRLAWLCGTLLVAFGVILFLSRYLTPKMVAWSRFVLAGHEQSGYIAGENPKELPPPGSRGEVVSTLRPAGKVMIDDQLYDAISRGAFIEKGEEIVVDHLE
;
A
#
# COMPACT_ATOMS: atom_id res chain seq x y z
N MET A 1 65.00 2.33 44.75
CA MET A 1 64.44 1.59 43.61
C MET A 1 62.97 1.19 43.75
N LYS A 2 62.24 1.76 44.72
CA LYS A 2 60.80 1.54 44.94
C LYS A 2 59.90 2.76 44.63
N ILE A 3 60.52 3.92 44.35
CA ILE A 3 59.73 5.17 44.09
C ILE A 3 59.55 5.42 42.58
N ILE A 4 60.35 4.81 41.73
CA ILE A 4 60.23 4.97 40.27
C ILE A 4 59.14 4.06 39.67
N PHE A 5 58.70 2.99 40.39
CA PHE A 5 57.65 2.07 39.91
C PHE A 5 56.23 2.60 40.17
N LEU A 6 56.06 3.56 41.07
CA LEU A 6 54.75 4.17 41.36
C LEU A 6 54.39 5.28 40.36
N PHE A 7 55.38 5.88 39.66
CA PHE A 7 55.13 6.92 38.68
C PHE A 7 54.82 6.42 37.27
N LEU A 8 55.15 5.13 36.97
CA LEU A 8 54.83 4.53 35.71
C LEU A 8 53.44 3.87 35.67
N LEU A 9 52.80 3.64 36.83
CA LEU A 9 51.45 3.11 36.91
C LEU A 9 50.36 4.18 36.85
N ALA A 10 50.71 5.45 36.93
CA ALA A 10 49.81 6.59 36.86
C ALA A 10 49.64 7.14 35.43
N LEU A 11 50.36 6.59 34.44
CA LEU A 11 50.32 7.05 33.03
C LEU A 11 49.56 6.13 32.06
N THR A 12 48.88 5.10 32.57
CA THR A 12 48.05 4.21 31.74
C THR A 12 46.59 4.26 32.11
N SER A 13 46.13 5.24 32.88
CA SER A 13 44.72 5.67 32.82
C SER A 13 44.59 6.49 31.55
N SER A 14 44.52 5.81 30.40
CA SER A 14 43.95 6.40 29.21
C SER A 14 42.48 6.70 29.55
N CYS A 15 42.29 7.90 30.07
CA CYS A 15 41.02 8.57 30.08
C CYS A 15 40.60 8.58 28.58
N PHE A 16 39.79 7.68 28.14
CA PHE A 16 38.99 7.88 26.95
C PHE A 16 38.11 9.08 27.34
N ALA A 17 38.61 10.29 27.08
CA ALA A 17 37.78 11.46 27.10
C ALA A 17 36.63 11.18 26.14
N GLU A 18 35.45 11.11 26.68
CA GLU A 18 34.22 11.00 25.86
C GLU A 18 34.27 12.23 24.92
N GLU A 19 34.45 11.97 23.64
CA GLU A 19 34.60 12.99 22.60
C GLU A 19 33.38 13.87 22.61
N SER A 20 33.60 15.20 22.77
CA SER A 20 32.46 16.12 22.88
C SER A 20 31.60 16.05 21.64
N ILE A 21 30.28 16.17 21.78
CA ILE A 21 29.35 16.13 20.63
C ILE A 21 29.75 17.16 19.56
N ASP A 22 30.25 18.31 19.94
CA ASP A 22 30.74 19.35 19.00
C ASP A 22 31.91 18.85 18.14
N GLN A 23 32.79 18.03 18.73
CA GLN A 23 33.92 17.45 17.98
C GLN A 23 33.40 16.40 16.98
N ARG A 24 32.51 15.49 17.41
CA ARG A 24 31.87 14.49 16.53
C ARG A 24 31.10 15.15 15.38
N LEU A 25 30.40 16.28 15.63
CA LEU A 25 29.72 17.04 14.58
C LEU A 25 30.71 17.63 13.58
N LYS A 26 31.84 18.22 14.04
CA LYS A 26 32.89 18.76 13.18
C LYS A 26 33.58 17.72 12.32
N ASP A 27 33.76 16.51 12.85
CA ASP A 27 34.43 15.43 12.14
C ASP A 27 33.59 14.88 10.99
N HIS A 28 32.28 15.08 11.03
CA HIS A 28 31.37 14.51 10.02
C HIS A 28 30.62 15.56 9.18
N ILE A 29 30.36 16.75 9.71
CA ILE A 29 29.64 17.81 9.00
C ILE A 29 30.65 18.87 8.58
N HIS A 30 30.98 18.89 7.29
CA HIS A 30 31.91 19.83 6.71
C HIS A 30 31.17 20.92 5.96
N TYR A 31 31.44 22.18 6.27
CA TYR A 31 30.81 23.32 5.61
C TYR A 31 31.85 24.29 5.07
N GLN A 32 31.43 25.09 4.08
CA GLN A 32 32.29 26.11 3.47
C GLN A 32 32.28 27.37 4.31
N PRO A 33 33.46 27.93 4.67
CA PRO A 33 33.55 29.17 5.43
C PRO A 33 32.98 30.41 4.70
N THR A 34 33.07 30.39 3.37
CA THR A 34 32.57 31.44 2.49
C THR A 34 31.78 30.78 1.37
N GLY A 35 30.49 31.08 1.28
CA GLY A 35 29.58 30.47 0.32
C GLY A 35 28.24 30.10 0.91
N GLN A 36 27.38 29.53 0.11
CA GLN A 36 26.07 29.04 0.54
C GLN A 36 26.22 27.59 1.01
N ASN A 37 25.78 27.32 2.22
CA ASN A 37 25.75 25.97 2.80
C ASN A 37 24.32 25.42 2.74
N LEU A 38 24.09 24.47 1.84
CA LEU A 38 22.78 23.85 1.64
C LEU A 38 22.56 22.74 2.68
N VAL A 39 21.42 22.75 3.36
CA VAL A 39 20.98 21.74 4.30
C VAL A 39 19.69 21.12 3.81
N GLY A 40 19.69 19.81 3.55
CA GLY A 40 18.49 19.09 3.14
C GLY A 40 17.50 18.91 4.29
N LEU A 41 16.20 18.95 4.01
CA LEU A 41 15.15 18.65 4.97
C LEU A 41 14.16 17.64 4.41
N ILE A 42 14.01 16.53 5.13
CA ILE A 42 12.98 15.53 4.87
C ILE A 42 12.06 15.49 6.08
N THR A 43 10.75 15.67 5.87
CA THR A 43 9.78 15.76 6.98
C THR A 43 8.89 14.52 6.97
N ILE A 44 8.87 13.76 8.08
CA ILE A 44 7.97 12.65 8.34
C ILE A 44 7.12 12.99 9.56
N GLU A 45 5.98 13.61 9.31
CA GLU A 45 5.05 14.06 10.35
C GLU A 45 3.62 13.61 10.04
N GLY A 46 2.83 13.38 11.08
CA GLY A 46 1.39 13.15 10.98
C GLY A 46 0.92 11.82 11.54
N SER A 47 -0.38 11.68 11.63
CA SER A 47 -1.09 10.53 12.21
C SER A 47 -1.15 9.30 11.29
N ASN A 48 -0.83 9.46 10.00
CA ASN A 48 -1.00 8.39 9.01
C ASN A 48 0.10 7.31 9.07
N GLY A 49 1.12 7.52 9.90
CA GLY A 49 2.22 6.57 10.07
C GLY A 49 3.15 6.45 8.84
N ILE A 50 4.21 5.64 9.03
CA ILE A 50 5.16 5.30 7.97
C ILE A 50 4.55 4.22 7.08
N SER A 51 4.59 4.43 5.76
CA SER A 51 3.97 3.57 4.75
C SER A 51 4.81 3.50 3.49
N GLN A 52 4.40 2.70 2.51
CA GLN A 52 5.04 2.66 1.19
C GLN A 52 5.07 4.04 0.51
N ALA A 53 4.07 4.87 0.73
CA ALA A 53 4.06 6.25 0.24
C ALA A 53 5.17 7.10 0.90
N THR A 54 5.40 6.91 2.21
CA THR A 54 6.49 7.56 2.95
C THR A 54 7.84 7.09 2.41
N TRP A 55 8.02 5.79 2.16
CA TRP A 55 9.23 5.27 1.51
C TRP A 55 9.51 5.95 0.18
N LEU A 56 8.50 6.02 -0.70
CA LEU A 56 8.66 6.65 -2.00
C LEU A 56 9.04 8.13 -1.88
N TYR A 57 8.40 8.86 -0.95
CA TYR A 57 8.73 10.25 -0.66
C TYR A 57 10.19 10.40 -0.24
N VAL A 58 10.64 9.61 0.75
CA VAL A 58 12.01 9.67 1.25
C VAL A 58 13.01 9.25 0.18
N LYS A 59 12.74 8.18 -0.58
CA LYS A 59 13.58 7.73 -1.69
C LYS A 59 13.83 8.85 -2.70
N ARG A 60 12.76 9.52 -3.15
CA ARG A 60 12.88 10.63 -4.10
C ARG A 60 13.59 11.84 -3.50
N ALA A 61 13.37 12.13 -2.22
CA ALA A 61 14.11 13.18 -1.52
C ALA A 61 15.61 12.87 -1.46
N LEU A 62 15.97 11.63 -1.15
CA LEU A 62 17.37 11.19 -1.12
C LEU A 62 17.99 11.23 -2.53
N ASP A 63 17.27 10.79 -3.56
CA ASP A 63 17.75 10.89 -4.96
C ASP A 63 17.96 12.35 -5.37
N TYR A 64 17.07 13.25 -4.98
CA TYR A 64 17.24 14.70 -5.18
C TYR A 64 18.50 15.22 -4.46
N TYR A 65 18.74 14.81 -3.20
CA TYR A 65 19.91 15.23 -2.45
C TYR A 65 21.22 14.58 -2.89
N LYS A 66 21.20 13.42 -3.56
CA LYS A 66 22.38 12.86 -4.25
C LYS A 66 22.92 13.82 -5.30
N GLU A 67 22.05 14.54 -5.99
CA GLU A 67 22.42 15.55 -7.01
C GLU A 67 22.81 16.88 -6.35
N LYS A 68 22.05 17.34 -5.35
CA LYS A 68 22.24 18.66 -4.70
C LYS A 68 23.43 18.70 -3.74
N LYS A 69 23.80 17.54 -3.17
CA LYS A 69 24.92 17.37 -2.24
C LYS A 69 24.89 18.36 -1.09
N PRO A 70 23.84 18.38 -0.25
CA PRO A 70 23.80 19.21 0.96
C PRO A 70 24.93 18.82 1.89
N ILE A 71 25.33 19.73 2.79
CA ILE A 71 26.36 19.46 3.81
C ILE A 71 25.91 18.40 4.83
N PHE A 72 24.63 18.30 5.08
CA PHE A 72 23.94 17.23 5.81
C PHE A 72 22.44 17.28 5.52
N ILE A 73 21.72 16.24 5.92
CA ILE A 73 20.27 16.15 5.79
C ILE A 73 19.64 16.06 7.17
N ILE A 74 18.60 16.85 7.40
CA ILE A 74 17.74 16.76 8.58
C ILE A 74 16.57 15.85 8.26
N LEU A 75 16.42 14.77 9.04
CA LEU A 75 15.21 13.94 9.02
C LEU A 75 14.34 14.37 10.20
N LYS A 76 13.33 15.21 9.94
CA LYS A 76 12.39 15.68 10.94
C LYS A 76 11.34 14.60 11.20
N LEU A 77 11.25 14.15 12.45
CA LEU A 77 10.37 13.06 12.88
C LEU A 77 9.33 13.54 13.89
N ASN A 78 8.07 13.26 13.60
CA ASN A 78 6.94 13.31 14.54
C ASN A 78 5.92 12.26 14.12
N THR A 79 6.13 10.99 14.51
CA THR A 79 5.38 9.85 13.97
C THR A 79 5.09 8.80 15.04
N PRO A 80 3.89 8.21 15.04
CA PRO A 80 3.54 7.08 15.89
C PRO A 80 4.14 5.74 15.42
N GLY A 81 4.84 5.72 14.28
CA GLY A 81 5.38 4.51 13.67
C GLY A 81 4.69 4.16 12.37
N GLY A 82 4.62 2.86 12.03
CA GLY A 82 3.97 2.38 10.80
C GLY A 82 4.52 1.05 10.31
N GLU A 83 4.48 0.84 9.00
CA GLU A 83 4.88 -0.41 8.35
C GLU A 83 6.37 -0.70 8.53
N VAL A 84 6.69 -1.88 9.06
CA VAL A 84 8.06 -2.33 9.31
C VAL A 84 8.88 -2.35 8.02
N PHE A 85 8.35 -2.93 6.94
CA PHE A 85 9.07 -3.07 5.68
C PHE A 85 9.43 -1.72 5.05
N SER A 86 8.49 -0.77 5.04
CA SER A 86 8.74 0.60 4.57
C SER A 86 9.79 1.31 5.43
N ALA A 87 9.75 1.11 6.74
CA ALA A 87 10.74 1.67 7.66
C ALA A 87 12.13 1.07 7.44
N GLN A 88 12.26 -0.23 7.22
CA GLN A 88 13.53 -0.88 6.88
C GLN A 88 14.14 -0.31 5.60
N GLN A 89 13.34 -0.18 4.53
CA GLN A 89 13.79 0.41 3.27
C GLN A 89 14.29 1.86 3.45
N ILE A 90 13.56 2.67 4.21
CA ILE A 90 13.97 4.04 4.54
C ILE A 90 15.28 4.01 5.32
N SER A 91 15.36 3.21 6.38
CA SER A 91 16.52 3.08 7.24
C SER A 91 17.80 2.70 6.48
N ASP A 92 17.69 1.75 5.56
CA ASP A 92 18.82 1.29 4.76
C ASP A 92 19.27 2.39 3.78
N ALA A 93 18.33 3.11 3.17
CA ALA A 93 18.64 4.22 2.28
C ALA A 93 19.27 5.41 3.02
N LEU A 94 18.83 5.71 4.25
CA LEU A 94 19.45 6.74 5.10
C LEU A 94 20.90 6.37 5.44
N LYS A 95 21.13 5.11 5.83
CA LYS A 95 22.47 4.60 6.12
C LYS A 95 23.38 4.62 4.88
N GLU A 96 22.86 4.26 3.70
CA GLU A 96 23.60 4.35 2.45
C GLU A 96 24.02 5.79 2.13
N MET A 97 23.11 6.74 2.29
CA MET A 97 23.36 8.17 2.09
C MET A 97 24.51 8.68 2.95
N ASP A 98 24.51 8.30 4.23
CA ASP A 98 25.54 8.67 5.18
C ASP A 98 26.89 7.99 4.88
N THR A 99 26.90 6.66 4.70
CA THR A 99 28.13 5.88 4.65
C THR A 99 28.77 5.81 3.27
N GLN A 100 28.00 5.80 2.20
CA GLN A 100 28.54 5.66 0.84
C GLN A 100 28.73 7.02 0.17
N LEU A 101 27.84 7.98 0.43
CA LEU A 101 27.89 9.28 -0.20
C LEU A 101 28.49 10.37 0.70
N GLY A 102 28.76 10.05 1.98
CA GLY A 102 29.34 10.95 2.94
C GLY A 102 28.46 12.16 3.28
N ILE A 103 27.14 12.00 3.15
CA ILE A 103 26.18 13.05 3.53
C ILE A 103 25.53 12.63 4.86
N PRO A 104 25.97 13.20 6.00
CA PRO A 104 25.48 12.80 7.30
C PRO A 104 23.99 13.12 7.48
N ILE A 105 23.30 12.27 8.26
CA ILE A 105 21.89 12.49 8.56
C ILE A 105 21.70 12.77 10.04
N VAL A 106 20.98 13.85 10.33
CA VAL A 106 20.57 14.25 11.66
C VAL A 106 19.08 13.99 11.81
N ALA A 107 18.72 13.00 12.64
CA ALA A 107 17.32 12.84 13.05
C ALA A 107 16.95 13.97 14.01
N PHE A 108 15.94 14.74 13.67
CA PHE A 108 15.37 15.76 14.53
C PHE A 108 13.99 15.31 15.02
N ILE A 109 13.93 14.79 16.25
CA ILE A 109 12.69 14.31 16.86
C ILE A 109 11.97 15.51 17.49
N ASN A 110 10.89 15.91 16.82
CA ASN A 110 10.00 16.96 17.27
C ASN A 110 8.71 16.33 17.80
N ASN A 111 8.70 15.91 19.06
CA ASN A 111 7.69 15.20 19.82
C ASN A 111 7.84 13.65 19.75
N TRP A 112 7.46 12.95 18.67
CA TRP A 112 7.40 11.49 18.67
C TRP A 112 8.29 10.83 17.62
N ALA A 113 9.06 9.82 18.06
CA ALA A 113 9.69 8.82 17.21
C ALA A 113 9.36 7.42 17.77
N VAL A 114 8.10 7.01 17.65
CA VAL A 114 7.58 5.78 18.24
C VAL A 114 7.62 4.65 17.21
N SER A 115 7.85 3.39 17.66
CA SER A 115 7.81 2.20 16.79
C SER A 115 8.79 2.31 15.61
N ALA A 116 8.32 2.22 14.38
CA ALA A 116 9.13 2.42 13.18
C ALA A 116 9.88 3.77 13.15
N GLY A 117 9.35 4.81 13.82
CA GLY A 117 10.04 6.10 13.99
C GLY A 117 11.35 5.98 14.78
N ALA A 118 11.38 5.13 15.80
CA ALA A 118 12.60 4.84 16.56
C ALA A 118 13.65 4.10 15.68
N MET A 119 13.22 3.21 14.81
CA MET A 119 14.10 2.55 13.84
C MET A 119 14.77 3.59 12.93
N LEU A 120 13.99 4.54 12.38
CA LEU A 120 14.53 5.60 11.54
C LEU A 120 15.54 6.48 12.29
N ALA A 121 15.24 6.84 13.53
CA ALA A 121 16.15 7.63 14.36
C ALA A 121 17.47 6.90 14.61
N TYR A 122 17.44 5.61 14.96
CA TYR A 122 18.65 4.79 15.11
C TYR A 122 19.45 4.62 13.82
N SER A 123 18.85 4.84 12.67
CA SER A 123 19.50 4.76 11.37
C SER A 123 20.18 6.07 10.95
N CYS A 124 20.14 7.09 11.81
CA CYS A 124 20.79 8.38 11.60
C CYS A 124 22.05 8.53 12.46
N ARG A 125 23.05 9.23 11.93
CA ARG A 125 24.33 9.47 12.61
C ARG A 125 24.15 10.25 13.90
N PHE A 126 23.34 11.30 13.87
CA PHE A 126 23.05 12.15 15.02
C PHE A 126 21.55 12.16 15.31
N ILE A 127 21.19 12.26 16.59
CA ILE A 127 19.81 12.39 17.05
C ILE A 127 19.70 13.65 17.89
N ALA A 128 18.98 14.64 17.38
CA ALA A 128 18.61 15.87 18.08
C ALA A 128 17.13 15.78 18.50
N ILE A 129 16.82 16.17 19.72
CA ILE A 129 15.48 16.06 20.30
C ILE A 129 15.00 17.37 20.91
N THR A 130 13.68 17.56 20.93
CA THR A 130 13.04 18.61 21.74
C THR A 130 12.80 18.14 23.18
N SER A 131 12.52 19.05 24.09
CA SER A 131 12.29 18.75 25.51
C SER A 131 11.06 17.89 25.78
N ASP A 132 10.12 17.82 24.84
CA ASP A 132 8.89 17.00 24.87
C ASP A 132 9.01 15.72 24.02
N ALA A 133 10.21 15.40 23.53
CA ALA A 133 10.44 14.25 22.69
C ALA A 133 10.29 12.92 23.45
N SER A 134 9.76 11.93 22.74
CA SER A 134 9.70 10.54 23.19
C SER A 134 10.11 9.59 22.07
N MET A 135 10.85 8.52 22.42
CA MET A 135 11.33 7.51 21.47
C MET A 135 11.28 6.12 22.08
N GLY A 136 10.82 5.12 21.32
CA GLY A 136 10.76 3.71 21.74
C GLY A 136 9.48 3.01 21.30
N ALA A 137 8.96 2.11 22.14
CA ALA A 137 7.73 1.33 21.93
C ALA A 137 7.65 0.70 20.52
N ALA A 138 8.63 -0.13 20.18
CA ALA A 138 8.80 -0.69 18.85
C ALA A 138 8.49 -2.19 18.76
N GLU A 139 7.68 -2.73 19.68
CA GLU A 139 7.21 -4.12 19.61
C GLU A 139 6.42 -4.31 18.31
N PRO A 140 6.82 -5.27 17.43
CA PRO A 140 6.11 -5.51 16.19
C PRO A 140 4.72 -6.07 16.46
N LEU A 141 3.72 -5.50 15.80
CA LEU A 141 2.32 -5.90 15.92
C LEU A 141 1.83 -6.50 14.61
N THR A 142 0.98 -7.51 14.72
CA THR A 142 0.28 -8.16 13.62
C THR A 142 -1.22 -8.00 13.77
N ILE A 143 -1.95 -8.07 12.67
CA ILE A 143 -3.41 -7.99 12.68
C ILE A 143 -3.96 -9.34 12.27
N GLU A 144 -4.36 -10.15 13.24
CA GLU A 144 -5.02 -11.43 13.01
C GLU A 144 -6.52 -11.34 13.33
N GLY A 145 -7.36 -11.74 12.36
CA GLY A 145 -8.81 -11.77 12.55
C GLY A 145 -9.44 -10.40 12.92
N GLY A 146 -8.79 -9.30 12.57
CA GLY A 146 -9.24 -7.94 12.92
C GLY A 146 -8.84 -7.49 14.33
N LYS A 147 -8.01 -8.26 15.04
CA LYS A 147 -7.41 -7.89 16.32
C LYS A 147 -5.92 -7.63 16.14
N THR A 148 -5.43 -6.62 16.84
CA THR A 148 -3.99 -6.33 16.89
C THR A 148 -3.36 -7.20 17.97
N GLU A 149 -2.42 -8.06 17.58
CA GLU A 149 -1.68 -8.96 18.47
C GLU A 149 -0.17 -8.72 18.32
N VAL A 150 0.61 -9.14 19.31
CA VAL A 150 2.07 -9.09 19.23
C VAL A 150 2.54 -10.11 18.20
N ALA A 151 3.47 -9.73 17.34
CA ALA A 151 4.04 -10.61 16.33
C ALA A 151 4.69 -11.85 16.95
N SER A 152 4.85 -12.91 16.14
CA SER A 152 5.49 -14.14 16.59
C SER A 152 6.91 -13.88 17.13
N GLU A 153 7.38 -14.73 18.05
CA GLU A 153 8.72 -14.62 18.64
C GLU A 153 9.82 -14.59 17.57
N LYS A 154 9.63 -15.26 16.46
CA LYS A 154 10.56 -15.23 15.35
C LYS A 154 10.71 -13.82 14.76
N VAL A 155 9.59 -13.14 14.49
CA VAL A 155 9.59 -11.76 13.99
C VAL A 155 10.18 -10.82 15.04
N ASN A 156 9.80 -11.01 16.29
CA ASN A 156 10.30 -10.21 17.40
C ASN A 156 11.82 -10.36 17.55
N SER A 157 12.35 -11.58 17.46
CA SER A 157 13.79 -11.86 17.51
C SER A 157 14.56 -11.15 16.40
N VAL A 158 14.07 -11.19 15.16
CA VAL A 158 14.68 -10.48 14.03
C VAL A 158 14.66 -8.98 14.25
N MET A 159 13.55 -8.42 14.73
CA MET A 159 13.41 -6.99 14.99
C MET A 159 14.33 -6.51 16.12
N ARG A 160 14.49 -7.32 17.20
CA ARG A 160 15.47 -7.02 18.26
C ARG A 160 16.88 -6.91 17.71
N ALA A 161 17.30 -7.90 16.90
CA ALA A 161 18.64 -7.90 16.30
C ALA A 161 18.82 -6.70 15.34
N ASP A 162 17.82 -6.36 14.54
CA ASP A 162 17.87 -5.22 13.61
C ASP A 162 18.02 -3.89 14.37
N PHE A 163 17.22 -3.66 15.42
CA PHE A 163 17.32 -2.47 16.27
C PHE A 163 18.67 -2.39 16.97
N ALA A 164 19.15 -3.50 17.55
CA ALA A 164 20.46 -3.58 18.20
C ALA A 164 21.59 -3.21 17.22
N ASN A 165 21.56 -3.78 16.01
CA ASN A 165 22.56 -3.52 14.99
C ASN A 165 22.56 -2.06 14.51
N ARG A 166 21.37 -1.46 14.31
CA ARG A 166 21.25 -0.04 13.92
C ARG A 166 21.77 0.89 15.01
N ALA A 167 21.43 0.63 16.27
CA ALA A 167 21.94 1.39 17.39
C ALA A 167 23.47 1.29 17.50
N ALA A 168 24.01 0.07 17.49
CA ALA A 168 25.45 -0.19 17.59
C ALA A 168 26.23 0.43 16.42
N PHE A 169 25.65 0.49 15.23
CA PHE A 169 26.31 1.00 14.03
C PHE A 169 26.75 2.46 14.18
N PHE A 170 25.97 3.28 14.85
CA PHE A 170 26.30 4.67 15.16
C PHE A 170 26.76 4.89 16.63
N GLY A 171 27.24 3.82 17.28
CA GLY A 171 27.86 3.89 18.60
C GLY A 171 26.89 4.00 19.78
N ARG A 172 25.59 3.69 19.59
CA ARG A 172 24.58 3.68 20.66
C ARG A 172 24.46 2.31 21.29
N ASN A 173 23.93 2.25 22.52
CA ASN A 173 23.82 0.99 23.26
C ASN A 173 22.76 0.04 22.65
N PRO A 174 23.16 -1.16 22.17
CA PRO A 174 22.24 -2.09 21.54
C PRO A 174 21.19 -2.67 22.49
N LEU A 175 21.50 -2.82 23.79
CA LEU A 175 20.56 -3.40 24.76
C LEU A 175 19.34 -2.49 24.99
N ILE A 176 19.54 -1.17 24.94
CA ILE A 176 18.43 -0.21 25.01
C ILE A 176 17.52 -0.38 23.80
N ALA A 177 18.12 -0.50 22.60
CA ALA A 177 17.35 -0.68 21.37
C ALA A 177 16.56 -2.00 21.37
N GLU A 178 17.14 -3.11 21.88
CA GLU A 178 16.44 -4.36 22.08
C GLU A 178 15.22 -4.22 23.00
N ALA A 179 15.37 -3.50 24.13
CA ALA A 179 14.30 -3.31 25.11
C ALA A 179 13.16 -2.42 24.58
N MET A 180 13.41 -1.59 23.57
CA MET A 180 12.34 -0.87 22.86
C MET A 180 11.47 -1.80 22.00
N VAL A 181 11.98 -2.98 21.63
CA VAL A 181 11.29 -3.98 20.81
C VAL A 181 10.63 -5.07 21.65
N ASP A 182 11.24 -5.45 22.78
CA ASP A 182 10.80 -6.59 23.58
C ASP A 182 10.53 -6.19 25.04
N LYS A 183 9.27 -6.32 25.44
CA LYS A 183 8.81 -6.02 26.79
C LYS A 183 9.34 -6.95 27.89
N ASP A 184 9.86 -8.13 27.51
CA ASP A 184 10.37 -9.08 28.50
C ASP A 184 11.85 -8.86 28.87
N ILE A 185 12.51 -7.87 28.24
CA ILE A 185 13.88 -7.49 28.53
C ILE A 185 13.93 -6.65 29.80
N ILE A 186 14.71 -7.13 30.76
CA ILE A 186 15.01 -6.41 32.02
C ILE A 186 16.34 -5.70 31.86
N LEU A 187 16.36 -4.39 31.97
CA LEU A 187 17.58 -3.59 31.93
C LEU A 187 17.80 -2.82 33.23
N VAL A 188 19.04 -2.85 33.69
CA VAL A 188 19.51 -2.05 34.82
C VAL A 188 20.79 -1.32 34.46
N GLN A 189 21.02 -0.17 35.09
CA GLN A 189 22.36 0.43 35.15
C GLN A 189 23.02 -0.06 36.42
N ARG A 190 24.11 -0.83 36.27
CA ARG A 190 24.93 -1.41 37.34
C ARG A 190 26.36 -0.91 37.20
N ASP A 191 26.87 -0.27 38.22
CA ASP A 191 28.23 0.26 38.24
C ASP A 191 28.57 1.12 36.99
N GLY A 192 27.60 1.95 36.56
CA GLY A 192 27.70 2.80 35.36
C GLY A 192 27.53 2.11 34.01
N LYS A 193 27.34 0.78 33.99
CA LYS A 193 27.12 0.00 32.74
C LYS A 193 25.68 -0.47 32.66
N ILE A 194 25.16 -0.49 31.44
CA ILE A 194 23.85 -1.07 31.14
C ILE A 194 24.00 -2.58 31.03
N VAL A 195 23.19 -3.32 31.82
CA VAL A 195 23.25 -4.77 31.92
C VAL A 195 21.84 -5.33 31.71
N LYS A 196 21.75 -6.39 30.90
CA LYS A 196 20.53 -7.20 30.71
C LYS A 196 20.50 -8.30 31.77
N LEU A 197 19.37 -8.45 32.43
CA LEU A 197 19.14 -9.47 33.44
C LEU A 197 18.12 -10.51 32.94
N ASP A 198 18.26 -11.76 33.39
CA ASP A 198 17.33 -12.84 33.06
C ASP A 198 16.06 -12.79 33.93
N ASN A 199 16.20 -12.38 35.20
CA ASN A 199 15.10 -12.34 36.18
C ASN A 199 15.16 -11.07 37.02
N MET A 200 14.00 -10.61 37.50
CA MET A 200 13.88 -9.47 38.39
C MET A 200 14.59 -9.68 39.74
N ASP A 201 14.71 -10.92 40.22
CA ASP A 201 15.40 -11.26 41.48
C ASP A 201 16.91 -10.97 41.43
N GLN A 202 17.47 -10.75 40.22
CA GLN A 202 18.88 -10.38 40.04
C GLN A 202 19.14 -8.88 40.22
N VAL A 203 18.08 -8.07 40.36
CA VAL A 203 18.19 -6.62 40.61
C VAL A 203 18.74 -6.39 42.03
N ARG A 204 19.80 -5.62 42.13
CA ARG A 204 20.40 -5.25 43.42
C ARG A 204 19.61 -4.10 44.03
N GLU A 205 18.86 -4.37 45.08
CA GLU A 205 18.05 -3.35 45.77
C GLU A 205 18.78 -2.67 46.92
N LYS A 206 19.85 -3.30 47.45
CA LYS A 206 20.55 -2.86 48.68
C LYS A 206 21.97 -2.38 48.42
N GLU A 207 22.42 -1.47 49.30
CA GLU A 207 23.78 -0.97 49.30
C GLU A 207 24.86 -2.08 49.36
N PRO A 208 26.11 -1.85 48.87
CA PRO A 208 26.66 -0.51 48.63
C PRO A 208 26.36 0.11 47.26
N ASN A 209 25.92 -0.65 46.26
CA ASN A 209 25.66 -0.13 44.90
C ASN A 209 24.32 -0.70 44.39
N PRO A 210 23.17 -0.06 44.66
CA PRO A 210 21.89 -0.45 44.10
C PRO A 210 21.88 -0.24 42.59
N ASP A 211 21.16 -1.11 41.89
CA ASP A 211 20.95 -0.96 40.46
C ASP A 211 19.90 0.14 40.18
N LEU A 212 20.13 0.96 39.17
CA LEU A 212 19.08 1.80 38.64
C LEU A 212 18.27 0.98 37.63
N LEU A 213 17.03 0.68 37.95
CA LEU A 213 16.13 -0.05 37.04
C LEU A 213 15.74 0.84 35.85
N ILE A 214 16.14 0.43 34.63
CA ILE A 214 15.85 1.13 33.36
C ILE A 214 14.55 0.57 32.78
N ASN A 215 14.42 -0.76 32.67
CA ASN A 215 13.23 -1.45 32.14
C ASN A 215 12.89 -2.66 32.97
N ALA A 216 11.62 -2.81 33.35
CA ALA A 216 11.11 -3.96 34.07
C ALA A 216 10.46 -4.96 33.11
N LYS A 217 10.45 -6.25 33.47
CA LYS A 217 9.76 -7.31 32.72
C LYS A 217 8.28 -6.95 32.51
N GLY A 218 7.78 -7.19 31.30
CA GLY A 218 6.39 -6.92 30.91
C GLY A 218 6.12 -5.44 30.55
N LYS A 219 7.14 -4.59 30.52
CA LYS A 219 7.03 -3.19 30.09
C LYS A 219 7.86 -2.94 28.84
N LEU A 220 7.24 -2.35 27.85
CA LEU A 220 7.91 -1.94 26.63
C LEU A 220 8.63 -0.61 26.87
N LEU A 221 9.94 -0.57 26.54
CA LEU A 221 10.75 0.61 26.83
C LEU A 221 10.38 1.79 25.91
N THR A 222 10.11 2.92 26.52
CA THR A 222 9.96 4.21 25.86
C THR A 222 10.65 5.25 26.73
N PHE A 223 11.55 6.01 26.14
CA PHE A 223 12.27 7.08 26.83
C PHE A 223 11.66 8.45 26.53
N ASN A 224 11.61 9.29 27.53
CA ASN A 224 11.40 10.73 27.41
C ASN A 224 12.73 11.44 27.05
N SER A 225 12.67 12.74 26.82
CA SER A 225 13.85 13.53 26.43
C SER A 225 15.00 13.47 27.42
N GLU A 226 14.73 13.49 28.73
CA GLU A 226 15.74 13.40 29.78
C GLU A 226 16.45 12.03 29.74
N GLN A 227 15.71 10.95 29.66
CA GLN A 227 16.24 9.59 29.58
C GLN A 227 16.99 9.34 28.26
N LEU A 228 16.52 9.91 27.13
CA LEU A 228 17.22 9.82 25.86
C LEU A 228 18.63 10.43 25.93
N MET A 229 18.78 11.55 26.61
CA MET A 229 20.08 12.17 26.86
C MET A 229 20.90 11.41 27.91
N GLN A 230 20.28 11.04 29.04
CA GLN A 230 20.93 10.32 30.13
C GLN A 230 21.59 9.02 29.72
N PHE A 231 20.90 8.24 28.83
CA PHE A 231 21.38 6.93 28.39
C PHE A 231 22.10 6.97 27.03
N GLY A 232 22.43 8.17 26.53
CA GLY A 232 23.21 8.32 25.29
C GLY A 232 22.50 7.84 24.03
N VAL A 233 21.17 7.86 24.00
CA VAL A 233 20.38 7.56 22.79
C VAL A 233 20.32 8.79 21.91
N ALA A 234 20.07 9.97 22.50
CA ALA A 234 20.11 11.24 21.80
C ALA A 234 21.44 11.97 22.07
N ASP A 235 21.88 12.72 21.08
CA ASP A 235 23.14 13.46 21.08
C ASP A 235 22.93 14.93 21.47
N ILE A 236 21.78 15.52 21.16
CA ILE A 236 21.51 16.96 21.30
C ILE A 236 20.11 17.19 21.86
N LEU A 237 20.00 17.95 22.94
CA LEU A 237 18.73 18.46 23.48
C LEU A 237 18.53 19.91 23.05
N LEU A 238 17.42 20.18 22.37
CA LEU A 238 17.05 21.51 21.93
C LEU A 238 15.97 22.08 22.85
N ILE A 239 16.27 23.24 23.38
CA ILE A 239 15.34 23.98 24.27
C ILE A 239 14.40 24.81 23.38
N PRO A 240 13.08 24.79 23.64
CA PRO A 240 12.14 25.62 22.89
C PRO A 240 12.57 27.08 22.85
N HIS A 241 12.60 27.66 21.66
CA HIS A 241 12.98 29.03 21.41
C HIS A 241 12.00 29.70 20.44
N LYS A 242 11.76 31.01 20.64
CA LYS A 242 10.93 31.76 19.72
C LYS A 242 11.71 32.00 18.41
N LEU A 243 11.30 31.36 17.36
CA LEU A 243 11.87 31.50 16.02
C LEU A 243 11.06 32.50 15.18
N GLU A 244 11.70 33.07 14.19
CA GLU A 244 11.00 33.82 13.15
C GLU A 244 10.13 32.84 12.32
N PRO A 245 8.89 33.19 12.01
CA PRO A 245 8.03 32.32 11.19
C PRO A 245 8.57 32.23 9.76
N ILE A 246 8.39 31.07 9.16
CA ILE A 246 8.63 30.88 7.73
C ILE A 246 7.51 31.64 6.98
N SER A 247 7.87 32.48 6.02
CA SER A 247 6.88 33.20 5.22
C SER A 247 6.26 32.28 4.15
N SER A 248 5.04 32.57 3.70
CA SER A 248 4.37 31.77 2.67
C SER A 248 5.20 31.65 1.38
N GLN A 249 5.97 32.69 1.04
CA GLN A 249 6.84 32.64 -0.15
C GLN A 249 8.05 31.70 0.01
N GLU A 250 8.57 31.57 1.22
CA GLU A 250 9.66 30.66 1.56
C GLU A 250 9.13 29.22 1.59
N GLU A 251 7.95 29.02 2.17
CA GLU A 251 7.26 27.73 2.24
C GLU A 251 6.94 27.21 0.83
N ASP A 252 6.38 28.05 -0.03
CA ASP A 252 6.08 27.70 -1.44
C ASP A 252 7.33 27.31 -2.24
N LYS A 253 8.48 27.95 -1.94
CA LYS A 253 9.76 27.64 -2.58
C LYS A 253 10.46 26.41 -1.97
N GLY A 254 10.05 25.98 -0.77
CA GLY A 254 10.75 24.96 0.01
C GLY A 254 12.14 25.38 0.47
N LYS A 255 12.44 26.70 0.52
CA LYS A 255 13.76 27.24 0.86
C LYS A 255 13.67 28.43 1.77
N TRP A 256 14.41 28.35 2.88
CA TRP A 256 14.46 29.43 3.88
C TRP A 256 15.77 29.44 4.65
N PRO A 257 16.12 30.58 5.29
CA PRO A 257 17.29 30.65 6.15
C PRO A 257 17.23 29.64 7.31
N ALA A 258 18.31 28.92 7.53
CA ALA A 258 18.37 27.89 8.55
C ALA A 258 18.14 28.42 9.98
N SER A 259 18.38 29.73 10.23
CA SER A 259 18.06 30.37 11.50
C SER A 259 16.60 30.27 11.94
N LYS A 260 15.69 29.96 11.01
CA LYS A 260 14.26 29.73 11.29
C LYS A 260 13.94 28.31 11.77
N MET A 261 14.96 27.45 11.89
CA MET A 261 14.78 26.07 12.35
C MET A 261 15.39 25.86 13.73
N LEU A 262 14.68 25.18 14.63
CA LEU A 262 15.08 24.99 16.01
C LEU A 262 16.47 24.33 16.16
N LEU A 263 16.83 23.40 15.26
CA LEU A 263 18.14 22.76 15.25
C LEU A 263 19.30 23.80 15.22
N PHE A 264 19.09 24.91 14.53
CA PHE A 264 20.09 25.97 14.41
C PHE A 264 20.18 26.91 15.60
N THR A 265 19.52 26.63 16.70
CA THR A 265 19.77 27.25 18.00
C THR A 265 20.96 26.61 18.72
N HIS A 266 21.37 25.39 18.35
CA HIS A 266 22.56 24.75 18.88
C HIS A 266 23.84 25.46 18.38
N PRO A 267 24.86 25.72 19.23
CA PRO A 267 26.04 26.51 18.87
C PRO A 267 26.78 26.03 17.61
N PHE A 268 26.93 24.70 17.44
CA PHE A 268 27.59 24.15 16.26
C PHE A 268 26.84 24.52 14.97
N PHE A 269 25.53 24.27 14.90
CA PHE A 269 24.74 24.54 13.67
C PHE A 269 24.62 26.07 13.45
N GLN A 270 24.51 26.85 14.51
CA GLN A 270 24.50 28.33 14.42
C GLN A 270 25.79 28.87 13.82
N SER A 271 26.92 28.18 13.99
CA SER A 271 28.21 28.59 13.45
C SER A 271 28.35 28.39 11.93
N ILE A 272 27.44 27.65 11.28
CA ILE A 272 27.48 27.41 9.85
C ILE A 272 27.05 28.67 9.08
N PRO A 273 27.97 29.31 8.33
CA PRO A 273 27.66 30.57 7.66
C PRO A 273 26.72 30.35 6.47
N ASN A 274 25.79 31.28 6.25
CA ASN A 274 24.87 31.29 5.12
C ASN A 274 24.15 29.95 4.90
N ALA A 275 23.74 29.28 5.99
CA ALA A 275 23.01 28.03 5.94
C ALA A 275 21.58 28.26 5.43
N GLU A 276 21.21 27.53 4.39
CA GLU A 276 19.87 27.56 3.80
C GLU A 276 19.25 26.16 3.87
N ILE A 277 18.04 26.08 4.39
CA ILE A 277 17.25 24.85 4.37
C ILE A 277 16.65 24.69 2.96
N ASP A 278 16.79 23.52 2.40
CA ASP A 278 16.13 23.07 1.17
C ASP A 278 15.23 21.89 1.52
N GLU A 279 13.94 22.16 1.70
CA GLU A 279 12.96 21.13 2.00
C GLU A 279 12.48 20.47 0.73
N TYR A 280 12.66 19.15 0.65
CA TYR A 280 12.12 18.40 -0.47
C TYR A 280 10.59 18.38 -0.42
N GLN A 281 9.98 19.01 -1.37
CA GLN A 281 8.53 19.00 -1.55
C GLN A 281 8.13 17.95 -2.57
N MET A 282 7.22 17.05 -2.17
CA MET A 282 6.66 16.07 -3.10
C MET A 282 5.91 16.79 -4.21
N ASP A 283 6.29 16.56 -5.46
CA ASP A 283 5.61 17.12 -6.62
C ASP A 283 4.13 16.67 -6.66
N TRP A 284 3.29 17.50 -7.27
CA TRP A 284 1.85 17.24 -7.32
C TRP A 284 1.50 15.91 -7.99
N LYS A 285 2.30 15.48 -8.98
CA LYS A 285 2.12 14.20 -9.68
C LYS A 285 2.31 13.03 -8.73
N THR A 286 3.41 13.02 -7.98
CA THR A 286 3.69 11.97 -6.98
C THR A 286 2.61 11.96 -5.90
N ARG A 287 2.18 13.12 -5.41
CA ARG A 287 1.10 13.24 -4.43
C ARG A 287 -0.22 12.66 -4.97
N PHE A 288 -0.54 12.95 -6.23
CA PHE A 288 -1.73 12.42 -6.89
C PHE A 288 -1.69 10.89 -7.00
N PHE A 289 -0.57 10.30 -7.46
CA PHE A 289 -0.45 8.85 -7.57
C PHE A 289 -0.42 8.17 -6.20
N THR A 290 0.21 8.77 -5.20
CA THR A 290 0.16 8.28 -3.81
C THR A 290 -1.27 8.25 -3.28
N TRP A 291 -2.06 9.28 -3.57
CA TRP A 291 -3.48 9.33 -3.22
C TRP A 291 -4.28 8.22 -3.94
N LEU A 292 -4.05 8.00 -5.23
CA LEU A 292 -4.70 6.92 -5.98
C LEU A 292 -4.35 5.52 -5.43
N ALA A 293 -3.13 5.32 -4.99
CA ALA A 293 -2.66 4.04 -4.42
C ALA A 293 -3.11 3.82 -2.96
N HIS A 294 -3.76 4.82 -2.33
CA HIS A 294 -4.31 4.64 -1.00
C HIS A 294 -5.31 3.47 -0.99
N PRO A 295 -5.26 2.54 0.00
CA PRO A 295 -6.06 1.31 -0.02
C PRO A 295 -7.56 1.53 -0.26
N VAL A 296 -8.14 2.56 0.35
CA VAL A 296 -9.55 2.90 0.15
C VAL A 296 -9.84 3.36 -1.28
N ILE A 297 -8.99 4.23 -1.83
CA ILE A 297 -9.19 4.77 -3.19
C ILE A 297 -9.00 3.67 -4.24
N SER A 298 -7.93 2.87 -4.10
CA SER A 298 -7.67 1.75 -5.03
C SER A 298 -8.78 0.70 -4.97
N SER A 299 -9.35 0.42 -3.79
CA SER A 299 -10.53 -0.46 -3.66
C SER A 299 -11.78 0.12 -4.31
N LEU A 300 -12.01 1.43 -4.20
CA LEU A 300 -13.11 2.11 -4.89
C LEU A 300 -12.93 2.10 -6.41
N LEU A 301 -11.71 2.31 -6.91
CA LEU A 301 -11.40 2.18 -8.34
C LEU A 301 -11.64 0.76 -8.83
N PHE A 302 -11.20 -0.24 -8.06
CA PHE A 302 -11.42 -1.65 -8.36
C PHE A 302 -12.91 -2.00 -8.39
N LEU A 303 -13.68 -1.55 -7.40
CA LEU A 303 -15.14 -1.71 -7.38
C LEU A 303 -15.79 -1.04 -8.59
N GLY A 304 -15.40 0.21 -8.89
CA GLY A 304 -15.90 0.97 -10.04
C GLY A 304 -15.61 0.26 -11.38
N MET A 305 -14.42 -0.32 -11.50
CA MET A 305 -14.03 -1.13 -12.66
C MET A 305 -14.95 -2.36 -12.81
N LEU A 306 -15.15 -3.13 -11.75
CA LEU A 306 -16.00 -4.34 -11.80
C LEU A 306 -17.45 -4.02 -12.12
N LEU A 307 -18.02 -3.03 -11.47
CA LEU A 307 -19.40 -2.60 -11.70
C LEU A 307 -19.58 -2.00 -13.10
N GLY A 308 -18.62 -1.20 -13.54
CA GLY A 308 -18.65 -0.62 -14.88
C GLY A 308 -18.61 -1.68 -15.98
N PHE A 309 -17.73 -2.68 -15.88
CA PHE A 309 -17.72 -3.80 -16.80
C PHE A 309 -19.01 -4.62 -16.73
N TYR A 310 -19.53 -4.89 -15.53
CA TYR A 310 -20.80 -5.61 -15.41
C TYR A 310 -21.95 -4.87 -16.12
N ILE A 311 -22.09 -3.56 -15.90
CA ILE A 311 -23.15 -2.75 -16.53
C ILE A 311 -22.95 -2.73 -18.06
N GLU A 312 -21.72 -2.56 -18.53
CA GLU A 312 -21.40 -2.55 -19.96
C GLU A 312 -21.72 -3.85 -20.66
N PHE A 313 -21.41 -5.01 -20.04
CA PHE A 313 -21.71 -6.33 -20.59
C PHE A 313 -23.22 -6.68 -20.55
N THR A 314 -23.98 -6.04 -19.66
CA THR A 314 -25.42 -6.25 -19.56
C THR A 314 -26.24 -5.28 -20.39
N THR A 315 -25.62 -4.22 -20.91
CA THR A 315 -26.28 -3.22 -21.76
C THR A 315 -25.66 -3.26 -23.18
N PRO A 316 -26.47 -3.28 -24.25
CA PRO A 316 -25.92 -3.34 -25.60
C PRO A 316 -25.24 -2.01 -26.00
N GLY A 317 -24.00 -2.09 -26.47
CA GLY A 317 -23.19 -0.98 -26.99
C GLY A 317 -22.12 -0.48 -26.01
N PHE A 318 -21.03 0.12 -26.52
CA PHE A 318 -20.00 0.75 -25.71
C PHE A 318 -20.50 2.10 -25.18
N GLY A 319 -20.70 2.19 -23.89
CA GLY A 319 -21.30 3.34 -23.24
C GLY A 319 -20.46 3.95 -22.12
N LEU A 320 -21.12 4.79 -21.32
CA LEU A 320 -20.47 5.48 -20.19
C LEU A 320 -19.90 4.51 -19.14
N ALA A 321 -20.59 3.38 -18.90
CA ALA A 321 -20.17 2.40 -17.90
C ALA A 321 -18.84 1.74 -18.27
N GLY A 322 -18.68 1.31 -19.54
CA GLY A 322 -17.43 0.76 -20.04
C GLY A 322 -16.29 1.79 -20.01
N THR A 323 -16.57 3.03 -20.37
CA THR A 323 -15.57 4.12 -20.27
C THR A 323 -15.10 4.32 -18.84
N VAL A 324 -16.00 4.33 -17.86
CA VAL A 324 -15.65 4.43 -16.43
C VAL A 324 -14.80 3.21 -16.00
N ALA A 325 -15.20 1.98 -16.40
CA ALA A 325 -14.45 0.77 -16.06
C ALA A 325 -13.01 0.80 -16.58
N VAL A 326 -12.82 1.16 -17.86
CA VAL A 326 -11.50 1.28 -18.48
C VAL A 326 -10.69 2.40 -17.86
N THR A 327 -11.31 3.52 -17.50
CA THR A 327 -10.63 4.62 -16.81
C THR A 327 -10.17 4.19 -15.42
N CYS A 328 -11.00 3.49 -14.65
CA CYS A 328 -10.62 2.97 -13.34
C CYS A 328 -9.44 1.98 -13.45
N LEU A 329 -9.49 1.04 -14.39
CA LEU A 329 -8.40 0.11 -14.66
C LEU A 329 -7.11 0.85 -15.04
N PHE A 330 -7.20 1.82 -15.93
CA PHE A 330 -6.06 2.62 -16.35
C PHE A 330 -5.43 3.39 -15.18
N LEU A 331 -6.24 3.98 -14.29
CA LEU A 331 -5.74 4.68 -13.11
C LEU A 331 -5.07 3.74 -12.11
N ILE A 332 -5.58 2.52 -11.92
CA ILE A 332 -4.92 1.48 -11.10
C ILE A 332 -3.55 1.12 -11.68
N ILE A 333 -3.48 0.81 -12.97
CA ILE A 333 -2.23 0.47 -13.65
C ILE A 333 -1.24 1.63 -13.57
N LEU A 334 -1.69 2.85 -13.90
CA LEU A 334 -0.85 4.03 -13.94
C LEU A 334 -0.30 4.39 -12.56
N SER A 335 -1.12 4.31 -11.49
CA SER A 335 -0.67 4.57 -10.13
C SER A 335 0.36 3.54 -9.66
N SER A 336 0.10 2.26 -9.91
CA SER A 336 1.00 1.16 -9.52
C SER A 336 2.36 1.24 -10.24
N PHE A 337 2.33 1.61 -11.51
CA PHE A 337 3.56 1.81 -12.29
C PHE A 337 4.32 3.07 -11.86
N ALA A 338 3.63 4.21 -11.68
CA ALA A 338 4.24 5.47 -11.25
C ALA A 338 4.90 5.38 -9.86
N LEU A 339 4.36 4.53 -8.99
CA LEU A 339 4.87 4.28 -7.65
C LEU A 339 5.90 3.14 -7.58
N GLN A 340 6.26 2.54 -8.71
CA GLN A 340 7.16 1.38 -8.78
C GLN A 340 6.70 0.20 -7.91
N ILE A 341 5.38 0.06 -7.74
CA ILE A 341 4.79 -1.07 -7.02
C ILE A 341 4.71 -2.29 -7.95
N ALA A 342 4.30 -2.06 -9.19
CA ALA A 342 4.15 -3.12 -10.20
C ALA A 342 5.47 -3.41 -10.91
N ASN A 343 5.72 -4.70 -11.13
CA ASN A 343 6.78 -5.18 -12.02
C ASN A 343 6.21 -5.58 -13.39
N TRP A 344 7.12 -5.87 -14.31
CA TRP A 344 6.75 -6.34 -15.64
C TRP A 344 5.94 -7.63 -15.64
N LEU A 345 6.14 -8.51 -14.64
CA LEU A 345 5.43 -9.79 -14.53
C LEU A 345 3.92 -9.59 -14.34
N GLU A 346 3.53 -8.71 -13.42
CA GLU A 346 2.13 -8.41 -13.13
C GLU A 346 1.43 -7.77 -14.34
N ILE A 347 2.14 -6.90 -15.07
CA ILE A 347 1.62 -6.29 -16.30
C ILE A 347 1.44 -7.34 -17.39
N ILE A 348 2.40 -8.25 -17.58
CA ILE A 348 2.32 -9.34 -18.55
C ILE A 348 1.14 -10.25 -18.21
N LEU A 349 0.98 -10.64 -16.94
CA LEU A 349 -0.14 -11.47 -16.50
C LEU A 349 -1.49 -10.80 -16.76
N LEU A 350 -1.61 -9.52 -16.43
CA LEU A 350 -2.83 -8.74 -16.65
C LEU A 350 -3.18 -8.65 -18.13
N VAL A 351 -2.20 -8.27 -18.98
CA VAL A 351 -2.41 -8.13 -20.43
C VAL A 351 -2.70 -9.48 -21.08
N THR A 352 -1.97 -10.54 -20.68
CA THR A 352 -2.20 -11.91 -21.19
C THR A 352 -3.56 -12.41 -20.76
N GLY A 353 -3.96 -12.20 -19.49
CA GLY A 353 -5.29 -12.57 -19.01
C GLY A 353 -6.40 -11.86 -19.79
N MET A 354 -6.26 -10.56 -20.02
CA MET A 354 -7.21 -9.81 -20.86
C MET A 354 -7.27 -10.35 -22.30
N ALA A 355 -6.10 -10.62 -22.91
CA ALA A 355 -6.04 -11.17 -24.27
C ALA A 355 -6.73 -12.54 -24.37
N ILE A 356 -6.52 -13.43 -23.41
CA ILE A 356 -7.17 -14.74 -23.35
C ILE A 356 -8.69 -14.61 -23.22
N ILE A 357 -9.17 -13.69 -22.35
CA ILE A 357 -10.62 -13.42 -22.23
C ILE A 357 -11.21 -12.95 -23.56
N LEU A 358 -10.53 -12.03 -24.26
CA LEU A 358 -10.98 -11.53 -25.56
C LEU A 358 -10.99 -12.64 -26.64
N VAL A 359 -9.97 -13.51 -26.64
CA VAL A 359 -9.90 -14.66 -27.56
C VAL A 359 -11.06 -15.63 -27.31
N GLU A 360 -11.37 -15.97 -26.06
CA GLU A 360 -12.53 -16.80 -25.70
C GLU A 360 -13.84 -16.17 -26.17
N LEU A 361 -13.99 -14.86 -25.94
CA LEU A 361 -15.24 -14.16 -26.22
C LEU A 361 -15.50 -14.00 -27.72
N PHE A 362 -14.46 -13.78 -28.53
CA PHE A 362 -14.62 -13.38 -29.93
C PHE A 362 -14.15 -14.42 -30.97
N LEU A 363 -13.19 -15.30 -30.62
CA LEU A 363 -12.55 -16.21 -31.57
C LEU A 363 -12.81 -17.69 -31.30
N LEU A 364 -12.76 -18.14 -30.06
CA LEU A 364 -12.74 -19.55 -29.69
C LEU A 364 -13.70 -19.82 -28.52
N PRO A 365 -14.99 -20.07 -28.77
CA PRO A 365 -15.91 -20.38 -27.68
C PRO A 365 -15.63 -21.80 -27.14
N THR A 366 -14.70 -21.91 -26.18
CA THR A 366 -14.28 -23.17 -25.54
C THR A 366 -15.07 -23.48 -24.26
N PHE A 367 -16.36 -23.15 -24.23
CA PHE A 367 -17.26 -23.34 -23.09
C PHE A 367 -16.76 -22.69 -21.77
N GLY A 368 -16.01 -21.62 -21.87
CA GLY A 368 -15.53 -20.82 -20.71
C GLY A 368 -14.22 -21.29 -20.09
N LEU A 369 -13.58 -22.37 -20.58
CA LEU A 369 -12.32 -22.87 -19.98
C LEU A 369 -11.17 -21.88 -20.15
N LEU A 370 -10.94 -21.39 -21.37
CA LEU A 370 -9.93 -20.37 -21.64
C LEU A 370 -10.28 -19.06 -20.93
N GLY A 371 -11.56 -18.67 -20.93
CA GLY A 371 -12.04 -17.49 -20.22
C GLY A 371 -11.76 -17.56 -18.72
N PHE A 372 -11.95 -18.70 -18.10
CA PHE A 372 -11.61 -18.91 -16.70
C PHE A 372 -10.10 -18.73 -16.42
N ILE A 373 -9.24 -19.32 -17.26
CA ILE A 373 -7.79 -19.14 -17.17
C ILE A 373 -7.42 -17.65 -17.35
N GLY A 374 -8.04 -16.98 -18.33
CA GLY A 374 -7.86 -15.56 -18.57
C GLY A 374 -8.25 -14.70 -17.38
N ILE A 375 -9.37 -15.00 -16.72
CA ILE A 375 -9.82 -14.32 -15.51
C ILE A 375 -8.82 -14.52 -14.36
N VAL A 376 -8.32 -15.74 -14.17
CA VAL A 376 -7.30 -16.02 -13.15
C VAL A 376 -6.04 -15.20 -13.42
N PHE A 377 -5.52 -15.19 -14.64
CA PHE A 377 -4.32 -14.40 -14.99
C PHE A 377 -4.55 -12.90 -14.82
N PHE A 378 -5.70 -12.41 -15.25
CA PHE A 378 -6.09 -11.01 -15.09
C PHE A 378 -6.15 -10.60 -13.61
N LEU A 379 -6.82 -11.40 -12.77
CA LEU A 379 -6.93 -11.11 -11.33
C LEU A 379 -5.59 -11.23 -10.61
N VAL A 380 -4.77 -12.25 -10.94
CA VAL A 380 -3.44 -12.39 -10.34
C VAL A 380 -2.53 -11.20 -10.71
N GLY A 381 -2.54 -10.79 -11.99
CA GLY A 381 -1.82 -9.61 -12.44
C GLY A 381 -2.30 -8.33 -11.74
N LEU A 382 -3.61 -8.13 -11.69
CA LEU A 382 -4.22 -6.97 -11.05
C LEU A 382 -3.94 -6.92 -9.54
N PHE A 383 -4.05 -8.06 -8.85
CA PHE A 383 -3.74 -8.15 -7.41
C PHE A 383 -2.26 -7.92 -7.14
N GLY A 384 -1.38 -8.50 -7.96
CA GLY A 384 0.06 -8.26 -7.88
C GLY A 384 0.40 -6.77 -7.96
N MET A 385 -0.27 -6.03 -8.87
CA MET A 385 -0.08 -4.57 -8.99
C MET A 385 -0.60 -3.77 -7.80
N MET A 386 -1.53 -4.31 -7.02
CA MET A 386 -2.08 -3.65 -5.82
C MET A 386 -1.33 -4.04 -4.53
N LEU A 387 -0.40 -5.00 -4.60
CA LEU A 387 0.38 -5.50 -3.46
C LEU A 387 1.79 -4.90 -3.49
N PRO A 388 2.11 -3.86 -2.70
CA PRO A 388 3.47 -3.36 -2.61
C PRO A 388 4.38 -4.42 -1.98
N GLY A 389 5.53 -4.63 -2.60
CA GLY A 389 6.57 -5.53 -2.11
C GLY A 389 6.49 -6.99 -2.58
N ALA A 390 5.49 -7.39 -3.38
CA ALA A 390 5.45 -8.73 -3.97
C ALA A 390 6.70 -9.06 -4.81
N SER A 391 7.36 -8.05 -5.35
CA SER A 391 8.57 -8.17 -6.16
C SER A 391 9.87 -8.28 -5.38
N SER A 392 9.87 -7.86 -4.12
CA SER A 392 11.06 -7.91 -3.24
C SER A 392 11.01 -9.12 -2.30
N VAL A 393 9.92 -9.89 -2.30
CA VAL A 393 9.84 -11.15 -1.58
C VAL A 393 10.51 -12.21 -2.45
N SER A 394 11.75 -12.58 -2.13
CA SER A 394 12.33 -13.83 -2.60
C SER A 394 11.44 -14.95 -2.02
N PHE A 395 10.64 -15.56 -2.88
CA PHE A 395 9.89 -16.78 -2.55
C PHE A 395 10.85 -17.96 -2.41
N GLU A 396 11.75 -17.91 -1.46
CA GLU A 396 12.30 -19.14 -0.91
C GLU A 396 11.16 -19.77 -0.10
N LEU A 397 10.75 -20.96 -0.52
CA LEU A 397 9.70 -21.79 0.09
C LEU A 397 10.11 -22.28 1.50
N ASP A 398 10.69 -21.43 2.29
CA ASP A 398 10.88 -21.66 3.71
C ASP A 398 9.65 -21.16 4.45
N THR A 399 8.88 -22.09 5.01
CA THR A 399 7.66 -21.83 5.79
C THR A 399 7.84 -20.81 6.92
N GLN A 400 9.09 -20.39 7.15
CA GLN A 400 9.43 -19.49 8.23
C GLN A 400 9.55 -18.02 7.81
N THR A 401 9.87 -17.70 6.54
CA THR A 401 9.86 -16.33 6.02
C THR A 401 8.47 -15.84 5.60
N PHE A 402 7.52 -16.76 5.51
CA PHE A 402 6.13 -16.48 5.10
C PHE A 402 5.38 -15.60 6.12
N ASN A 403 5.78 -15.57 7.39
CA ASN A 403 4.94 -14.99 8.43
C ASN A 403 4.88 -13.45 8.48
N ALA A 404 5.93 -12.69 8.24
CA ALA A 404 5.85 -11.21 8.32
C ALA A 404 5.42 -10.55 7.00
N ALA A 405 5.95 -11.01 5.86
CA ALA A 405 5.50 -10.55 4.54
C ALA A 405 4.13 -11.15 4.18
N GLY A 406 3.85 -12.38 4.65
CA GLY A 406 2.59 -13.08 4.46
C GLY A 406 1.41 -12.39 5.16
N GLU A 407 1.60 -11.78 6.31
CA GLU A 407 0.53 -11.08 7.03
C GLU A 407 0.08 -9.80 6.31
N ILE A 408 1.02 -8.98 5.83
CA ILE A 408 0.70 -7.81 5.00
C ILE A 408 0.02 -8.24 3.71
N PHE A 409 0.51 -9.34 3.11
CA PHE A 409 -0.10 -9.95 1.94
C PHE A 409 -1.52 -10.42 2.22
N LEU A 410 -1.75 -11.17 3.31
CA LEU A 410 -3.06 -11.67 3.72
C LEU A 410 -4.03 -10.53 4.07
N GLN A 411 -3.58 -9.49 4.75
CA GLN A 411 -4.41 -8.33 5.05
C GLN A 411 -4.88 -7.63 3.77
N ARG A 412 -3.99 -7.39 2.81
CA ARG A 412 -4.35 -6.77 1.52
C ARG A 412 -5.18 -7.71 0.67
N LEU A 413 -4.88 -8.99 0.66
CA LEU A 413 -5.68 -10.01 0.02
C LEU A 413 -7.10 -10.06 0.63
N ALA A 414 -7.22 -9.96 1.95
CA ALA A 414 -8.52 -9.88 2.63
C ALA A 414 -9.31 -8.64 2.23
N TRP A 415 -8.67 -7.47 2.09
CA TRP A 415 -9.29 -6.26 1.55
C TRP A 415 -9.78 -6.45 0.12
N LEU A 416 -8.98 -7.06 -0.75
CA LEU A 416 -9.35 -7.36 -2.14
C LEU A 416 -10.47 -8.38 -2.22
N CYS A 417 -10.40 -9.47 -1.45
CA CYS A 417 -11.48 -10.45 -1.34
C CYS A 417 -12.76 -9.82 -0.78
N GLY A 418 -12.66 -8.97 0.23
CA GLY A 418 -13.78 -8.19 0.76
C GLY A 418 -14.42 -7.31 -0.31
N THR A 419 -13.61 -6.59 -1.08
CA THR A 419 -14.10 -5.76 -2.20
C THR A 419 -14.77 -6.60 -3.30
N LEU A 420 -14.21 -7.79 -3.62
CA LEU A 420 -14.84 -8.73 -4.55
C LEU A 420 -16.19 -9.23 -4.04
N LEU A 421 -16.30 -9.58 -2.76
CA LEU A 421 -17.56 -10.01 -2.15
C LEU A 421 -18.61 -8.89 -2.18
N VAL A 422 -18.21 -7.66 -1.88
CA VAL A 422 -19.07 -6.48 -1.98
C VAL A 422 -19.50 -6.26 -3.42
N ALA A 423 -18.56 -6.30 -4.38
CA ALA A 423 -18.86 -6.17 -5.80
C ALA A 423 -19.84 -7.25 -6.26
N PHE A 424 -19.61 -8.51 -5.87
CA PHE A 424 -20.51 -9.62 -6.20
C PHE A 424 -21.91 -9.42 -5.62
N GLY A 425 -22.01 -9.00 -4.35
CA GLY A 425 -23.30 -8.69 -3.73
C GLY A 425 -24.04 -7.54 -4.43
N VAL A 426 -23.32 -6.48 -4.80
CA VAL A 426 -23.89 -5.37 -5.57
C VAL A 426 -24.30 -5.82 -6.97
N ILE A 427 -23.51 -6.64 -7.66
CA ILE A 427 -23.83 -7.20 -8.97
C ILE A 427 -25.09 -8.06 -8.90
N LEU A 428 -25.23 -8.93 -7.89
CA LEU A 428 -26.44 -9.73 -7.69
C LEU A 428 -27.66 -8.84 -7.44
N PHE A 429 -27.51 -7.81 -6.63
CA PHE A 429 -28.58 -6.83 -6.38
C PHE A 429 -28.97 -6.10 -7.68
N LEU A 430 -27.99 -5.59 -8.42
CA LEU A 430 -28.23 -4.91 -9.70
C LEU A 430 -28.87 -5.84 -10.71
N SER A 431 -28.36 -7.08 -10.84
CA SER A 431 -28.89 -8.10 -11.74
C SER A 431 -30.38 -8.39 -11.48
N ARG A 432 -30.76 -8.48 -10.20
CA ARG A 432 -32.14 -8.81 -9.83
C ARG A 432 -33.10 -7.63 -9.91
N TYR A 433 -32.66 -6.41 -9.54
CA TYR A 433 -33.57 -5.29 -9.34
C TYR A 433 -33.44 -4.17 -10.37
N LEU A 434 -32.23 -3.90 -10.86
CA LEU A 434 -31.97 -2.75 -11.71
C LEU A 434 -31.84 -3.12 -13.20
N THR A 435 -31.14 -4.19 -13.52
CA THR A 435 -30.93 -4.62 -14.92
C THR A 435 -32.24 -4.86 -15.67
N PRO A 436 -33.26 -5.51 -15.10
CA PRO A 436 -34.56 -5.68 -15.79
C PRO A 436 -35.24 -4.35 -16.08
N LYS A 437 -35.13 -3.36 -15.17
CA LYS A 437 -35.70 -2.03 -15.36
C LYS A 437 -34.93 -1.21 -16.40
N MET A 438 -33.60 -1.30 -16.42
CA MET A 438 -32.75 -0.61 -17.40
C MET A 438 -32.98 -1.16 -18.81
N VAL A 439 -33.09 -2.48 -18.94
CA VAL A 439 -33.43 -3.14 -20.22
C VAL A 439 -34.80 -2.69 -20.73
N ALA A 440 -35.78 -2.57 -19.84
CA ALA A 440 -37.14 -2.09 -20.19
C ALA A 440 -37.14 -0.58 -20.60
N TRP A 441 -36.17 0.21 -20.13
CA TRP A 441 -36.01 1.63 -20.52
C TRP A 441 -35.18 1.84 -21.77
N SER A 442 -34.41 0.81 -22.21
CA SER A 442 -33.60 0.91 -23.43
C SER A 442 -34.50 0.82 -24.67
N ARG A 443 -34.39 1.83 -25.55
CA ARG A 443 -35.11 1.84 -26.84
C ARG A 443 -34.65 0.76 -27.83
N PHE A 444 -33.61 -0.02 -27.49
CA PHE A 444 -33.02 -1.06 -28.33
C PHE A 444 -33.56 -2.47 -28.05
N VAL A 445 -34.28 -2.65 -26.95
CA VAL A 445 -34.97 -3.92 -26.68
C VAL A 445 -36.41 -3.76 -27.16
N LEU A 446 -36.74 -4.40 -28.28
CA LEU A 446 -38.13 -4.68 -28.66
C LEU A 446 -38.71 -5.50 -27.50
N ALA A 447 -39.55 -4.87 -26.68
CA ALA A 447 -40.38 -5.62 -25.77
C ALA A 447 -41.25 -6.52 -26.60
N GLY A 448 -40.96 -7.80 -26.63
CA GLY A 448 -41.85 -8.82 -27.16
C GLY A 448 -43.07 -8.93 -26.25
N HIS A 449 -43.82 -7.85 -26.16
CA HIS A 449 -45.20 -7.96 -25.71
C HIS A 449 -45.96 -8.53 -26.89
N GLU A 450 -46.31 -9.80 -26.79
CA GLU A 450 -47.50 -10.25 -27.47
C GLU A 450 -48.59 -9.25 -27.12
N GLN A 451 -48.91 -8.35 -28.06
CA GLN A 451 -50.09 -7.52 -27.88
C GLN A 451 -51.21 -8.49 -27.65
N SER A 452 -51.97 -8.31 -26.57
CA SER A 452 -53.17 -9.11 -26.28
C SER A 452 -54.08 -9.03 -27.52
N GLY A 453 -54.07 -10.11 -28.30
CA GLY A 453 -54.76 -10.16 -29.61
C GLY A 453 -53.82 -10.52 -30.79
N TYR A 454 -52.50 -10.66 -30.63
CA TYR A 454 -51.62 -11.20 -31.65
C TYR A 454 -51.79 -12.73 -31.67
N ILE A 455 -52.49 -13.22 -32.61
CA ILE A 455 -52.61 -14.64 -32.92
C ILE A 455 -51.51 -14.93 -33.96
N ALA A 456 -50.51 -15.76 -33.60
CA ALA A 456 -49.52 -16.27 -34.55
C ALA A 456 -50.17 -17.31 -35.43
N GLY A 457 -50.87 -16.86 -36.45
CA GLY A 457 -51.64 -17.69 -37.38
C GLY A 457 -52.83 -16.94 -37.96
N GLU A 458 -53.48 -17.48 -38.91
CA GLU A 458 -54.73 -16.92 -39.46
C GLU A 458 -55.80 -16.92 -38.38
N ASN A 459 -56.59 -15.84 -38.31
CA ASN A 459 -57.63 -15.70 -37.29
C ASN A 459 -58.65 -16.85 -37.49
N PRO A 460 -58.96 -17.69 -36.48
CA PRO A 460 -59.89 -18.78 -36.61
C PRO A 460 -61.26 -18.38 -37.12
N LYS A 461 -61.63 -17.07 -37.00
CA LYS A 461 -62.91 -16.58 -37.56
C LYS A 461 -62.89 -16.28 -39.04
N GLU A 462 -61.68 -16.25 -39.64
CA GLU A 462 -61.45 -16.00 -41.06
C GLU A 462 -61.19 -17.32 -41.87
N LEU A 463 -61.04 -18.40 -41.12
CA LEU A 463 -60.87 -19.73 -41.73
C LEU A 463 -62.17 -20.24 -42.27
N PRO A 464 -62.14 -20.95 -43.44
CA PRO A 464 -63.34 -21.50 -44.02
C PRO A 464 -63.97 -22.58 -43.12
N PRO A 465 -65.30 -22.52 -42.87
CA PRO A 465 -65.94 -23.48 -41.98
C PRO A 465 -65.84 -24.89 -42.48
N PRO A 466 -65.90 -25.92 -41.60
CA PRO A 466 -65.99 -27.31 -42.05
C PRO A 466 -67.13 -27.52 -42.99
N GLY A 467 -66.90 -28.25 -44.10
CA GLY A 467 -67.81 -28.43 -45.16
C GLY A 467 -67.63 -27.48 -46.37
N SER A 468 -66.77 -26.47 -46.29
CA SER A 468 -66.44 -25.61 -47.44
C SER A 468 -65.75 -26.43 -48.55
N ARG A 469 -66.06 -26.09 -49.78
CA ARG A 469 -65.45 -26.74 -50.98
C ARG A 469 -64.41 -25.83 -51.57
N GLY A 470 -63.29 -26.43 -52.04
CA GLY A 470 -62.17 -25.70 -52.63
C GLY A 470 -61.43 -26.60 -53.63
N GLU A 471 -60.42 -26.01 -54.28
CA GLU A 471 -59.57 -26.69 -55.27
C GLU A 471 -58.13 -26.69 -54.78
N VAL A 472 -57.40 -27.77 -55.00
CA VAL A 472 -55.99 -27.92 -54.65
C VAL A 472 -55.10 -27.12 -55.61
N VAL A 473 -54.42 -26.10 -55.11
CA VAL A 473 -53.49 -25.24 -55.86
C VAL A 473 -52.08 -25.83 -55.91
N SER A 474 -51.64 -26.45 -54.83
CA SER A 474 -50.37 -27.21 -54.79
C SER A 474 -50.62 -28.57 -54.16
N THR A 475 -50.09 -29.65 -54.81
CA THR A 475 -50.29 -31.05 -54.38
C THR A 475 -50.12 -31.23 -52.89
N LEU A 476 -51.08 -31.82 -52.16
CA LEU A 476 -51.04 -32.11 -50.74
C LEU A 476 -50.28 -33.42 -50.49
N ARG A 477 -49.04 -33.34 -49.82
CA ARG A 477 -48.17 -34.50 -49.50
C ARG A 477 -47.54 -34.36 -48.08
N PRO A 478 -48.19 -34.51 -47.00
CA PRO A 478 -49.63 -34.33 -46.76
C PRO A 478 -50.05 -32.86 -46.76
N ALA A 479 -49.07 -31.88 -46.57
CA ALA A 479 -49.33 -30.46 -46.54
C ALA A 479 -49.20 -29.81 -47.92
N GLY A 480 -50.01 -28.78 -48.17
CA GLY A 480 -50.01 -27.99 -49.39
C GLY A 480 -51.00 -26.83 -49.31
N LYS A 481 -51.31 -26.23 -50.48
CA LYS A 481 -52.17 -25.04 -50.53
C LYS A 481 -53.45 -25.33 -51.30
N VAL A 482 -54.55 -24.82 -50.73
CA VAL A 482 -55.92 -24.99 -51.33
C VAL A 482 -56.53 -23.58 -51.50
N MET A 483 -57.36 -23.43 -52.52
CA MET A 483 -58.13 -22.22 -52.78
C MET A 483 -59.62 -22.52 -52.46
N ILE A 484 -60.14 -21.66 -51.54
CA ILE A 484 -61.53 -21.72 -51.12
C ILE A 484 -62.07 -20.29 -51.17
N ASP A 485 -63.14 -20.05 -51.88
CA ASP A 485 -63.76 -18.72 -52.07
C ASP A 485 -62.75 -17.63 -52.49
N ASP A 486 -61.88 -17.96 -53.50
CA ASP A 486 -60.79 -17.08 -54.01
C ASP A 486 -59.70 -16.68 -53.00
N GLN A 487 -59.65 -17.36 -51.85
CA GLN A 487 -58.57 -17.16 -50.84
C GLN A 487 -57.76 -18.47 -50.74
N LEU A 488 -56.42 -18.25 -50.46
CA LEU A 488 -55.43 -19.33 -50.41
C LEU A 488 -55.21 -19.72 -48.96
N TYR A 489 -55.41 -20.99 -48.64
CA TYR A 489 -55.20 -21.51 -47.27
C TYR A 489 -54.17 -22.65 -47.29
N ASP A 490 -53.45 -22.79 -46.19
CA ASP A 490 -52.59 -23.96 -45.94
C ASP A 490 -53.47 -25.14 -45.44
N ALA A 491 -53.35 -26.30 -46.08
CA ALA A 491 -54.15 -27.47 -45.75
C ALA A 491 -53.33 -28.76 -45.67
N ILE A 492 -53.78 -29.69 -44.86
CA ILE A 492 -53.18 -31.00 -44.67
C ILE A 492 -54.22 -32.11 -45.08
N SER A 493 -53.82 -33.02 -45.97
CA SER A 493 -54.69 -34.14 -46.33
C SER A 493 -54.67 -35.23 -45.27
N ARG A 494 -55.80 -35.84 -44.96
CA ARG A 494 -55.92 -37.03 -44.10
C ARG A 494 -55.49 -38.29 -44.80
N GLY A 495 -54.15 -38.52 -44.91
CA GLY A 495 -53.58 -39.81 -45.31
C GLY A 495 -53.48 -40.11 -46.81
N ALA A 496 -54.18 -39.44 -47.70
CA ALA A 496 -54.05 -39.59 -49.16
C ALA A 496 -53.29 -38.39 -49.77
N PHE A 497 -52.52 -38.66 -50.86
CA PHE A 497 -52.00 -37.56 -51.67
C PHE A 497 -53.13 -37.06 -52.57
N ILE A 498 -53.32 -35.75 -52.60
CA ILE A 498 -54.31 -35.09 -53.46
C ILE A 498 -53.55 -34.22 -54.47
N GLU A 499 -53.79 -34.45 -55.74
CA GLU A 499 -53.06 -33.73 -56.79
C GLU A 499 -53.65 -32.34 -57.04
N LYS A 500 -52.84 -31.48 -57.69
CA LYS A 500 -53.25 -30.15 -58.06
C LYS A 500 -54.44 -30.19 -59.01
N GLY A 501 -55.49 -29.40 -58.77
CA GLY A 501 -56.70 -29.29 -59.53
C GLY A 501 -57.82 -30.23 -59.06
N GLU A 502 -57.63 -31.02 -58.01
CA GLU A 502 -58.71 -31.87 -57.44
C GLU A 502 -59.54 -31.01 -56.44
N GLU A 503 -60.85 -31.31 -56.48
CA GLU A 503 -61.77 -30.69 -55.50
C GLU A 503 -61.65 -31.33 -54.13
N ILE A 504 -61.65 -30.50 -53.10
CA ILE A 504 -61.58 -30.91 -51.71
C ILE A 504 -62.73 -30.33 -50.89
N VAL A 505 -62.96 -30.95 -49.74
CA VAL A 505 -63.90 -30.44 -48.74
C VAL A 505 -63.14 -30.32 -47.41
N VAL A 506 -63.30 -29.17 -46.73
CA VAL A 506 -62.73 -28.95 -45.42
C VAL A 506 -63.41 -29.82 -44.38
N ASP A 507 -62.65 -30.71 -43.73
CA ASP A 507 -63.18 -31.64 -42.74
C ASP A 507 -63.20 -31.02 -41.33
N HIS A 508 -62.10 -30.43 -40.90
CA HIS A 508 -62.03 -29.68 -39.65
C HIS A 508 -60.86 -28.65 -39.67
N LEU A 509 -60.86 -27.73 -38.71
CA LEU A 509 -59.82 -26.73 -38.50
C LEU A 509 -58.95 -27.18 -37.34
N GLU A 510 -57.64 -27.10 -37.50
CA GLU A 510 -56.64 -27.34 -36.44
C GLU A 510 -56.04 -26.04 -35.93
#